data_b74aeee8a3cbe6873570365d38eb00a1
#
_entry.id   b74aeee8a3cbe6873570365d38eb00a1
#
_cell.length_a   1.000
_cell.length_b   1.000
_cell.length_c   1.000
_cell.angle_alpha   90.00
_cell.angle_beta   90.00
_cell.angle_gamma   90.00
#
_symmetry.space_group_name_H-M   'P 1'
#
loop_
_entity.id
_entity.type
_entity.pdbx_description
1 polymer ?
#
loop_
_entity_poly.entity_id
_entity_poly.type
_entity_poly.pdbx_seq_one_letter_code
_entity_poly.pdbx_strand_id
1 'polypeptide(L)'
;MKLEISRIVLEKFGQVDAIAGVATGAIPQGALVAEELNLPFVYVRSTPKDHGLENLIEGELRPGMKVVVIEDLISTGGSSLKAVEAIRRDGCEVIGMVAAFTYGFPVAIEAFKEAKVNLVTLTNYEAVLDSALKTGYINEEDVPVL
;
A
#
# COMPACT_ATOMS: atom_id res chain seq x y z
N MET A 1 -6.12 6.79 -11.19
CA MET A 1 -5.38 6.22 -10.03
C MET A 1 -4.05 5.60 -10.43
N LYS A 2 -3.98 4.61 -11.36
CA LYS A 2 -2.68 3.98 -11.72
C LYS A 2 -1.61 4.98 -12.16
N LEU A 3 -1.93 5.94 -13.01
CA LEU A 3 -0.98 6.94 -13.49
C LEU A 3 -0.42 7.82 -12.36
N GLU A 4 -1.29 8.19 -11.40
CA GLU A 4 -0.87 8.99 -10.26
C GLU A 4 0.05 8.20 -9.32
N ILE A 5 -0.29 6.95 -9.04
CA ILE A 5 0.57 6.06 -8.25
C ILE A 5 1.91 5.86 -8.95
N SER A 6 1.91 5.58 -10.26
CA SER A 6 3.14 5.39 -11.04
C SER A 6 4.02 6.64 -11.02
N ARG A 7 3.42 7.84 -11.14
CA ARG A 7 4.13 9.10 -11.02
C ARG A 7 4.80 9.26 -9.64
N ILE A 8 4.06 8.96 -8.57
CA ILE A 8 4.59 9.01 -7.20
C ILE A 8 5.76 8.03 -7.03
N VAL A 9 5.61 6.81 -7.53
CA VAL A 9 6.69 5.80 -7.46
C VAL A 9 7.96 6.31 -8.11
N LEU A 10 7.87 6.86 -9.31
CA LEU A 10 9.03 7.40 -10.02
C LEU A 10 9.64 8.62 -9.33
N GLU A 11 8.83 9.54 -8.85
CA GLU A 11 9.30 10.80 -8.24
C GLU A 11 9.85 10.63 -6.82
N LYS A 12 9.25 9.73 -6.03
CA LYS A 12 9.56 9.61 -4.59
C LYS A 12 10.57 8.51 -4.28
N PHE A 13 10.59 7.42 -5.05
CA PHE A 13 11.34 6.22 -4.68
C PHE A 13 12.52 5.91 -5.62
N GLY A 14 12.63 6.60 -6.74
CA GLY A 14 13.76 6.44 -7.65
C GLY A 14 13.80 5.08 -8.34
N GLN A 15 14.90 4.35 -8.16
CA GLN A 15 15.05 3.04 -8.78
C GLN A 15 14.25 1.97 -8.03
N VAL A 16 13.31 1.35 -8.73
CA VAL A 16 12.44 0.28 -8.24
C VAL A 16 12.63 -0.95 -9.12
N ASP A 17 12.75 -2.12 -8.51
CA ASP A 17 12.96 -3.38 -9.22
C ASP A 17 11.67 -4.20 -9.36
N ALA A 18 10.72 -4.03 -8.46
CA ALA A 18 9.43 -4.74 -8.49
C ALA A 18 8.33 -3.97 -7.75
N ILE A 19 7.09 -4.26 -8.12
CA ILE A 19 5.88 -3.79 -7.44
C ILE A 19 5.23 -4.95 -6.72
N ALA A 20 4.81 -4.73 -5.46
CA ALA A 20 4.07 -5.71 -4.67
C ALA A 20 2.71 -5.15 -4.28
N GLY A 21 1.63 -5.86 -4.59
CA GLY A 21 0.29 -5.51 -4.13
C GLY A 21 -0.07 -6.24 -2.82
N VAL A 22 -0.74 -5.57 -1.90
CA VAL A 22 -1.29 -6.23 -0.71
C VAL A 22 -2.63 -6.88 -1.07
N ALA A 23 -2.69 -8.19 -0.91
CA ALA A 23 -3.92 -8.92 -1.21
C ALA A 23 -5.04 -8.59 -0.19
N THR A 24 -6.28 -8.50 -0.61
CA THR A 24 -6.76 -8.74 -1.97
C THR A 24 -7.00 -7.42 -2.72
N GLY A 25 -7.33 -6.35 -1.99
CA GLY A 25 -7.80 -5.08 -2.53
C GLY A 25 -6.81 -4.38 -3.46
N ALA A 26 -5.52 -4.48 -3.17
CA ALA A 26 -4.50 -3.80 -3.96
C ALA A 26 -3.89 -4.66 -5.09
N ILE A 27 -4.34 -5.89 -5.29
CA ILE A 27 -3.85 -6.72 -6.41
C ILE A 27 -4.09 -6.05 -7.77
N PRO A 28 -5.32 -5.59 -8.10
CA PRO A 28 -5.55 -4.97 -9.41
C PRO A 28 -4.73 -3.70 -9.62
N GLN A 29 -4.69 -2.82 -8.64
CA GLN A 29 -3.93 -1.57 -8.75
C GLN A 29 -2.43 -1.81 -8.83
N GLY A 30 -1.90 -2.71 -8.02
CA GLY A 30 -0.49 -3.09 -8.08
C GLY A 30 -0.09 -3.63 -9.44
N ALA A 31 -0.90 -4.51 -10.01
CA ALA A 31 -0.67 -5.05 -11.35
C ALA A 31 -0.67 -3.97 -12.44
N LEU A 32 -1.64 -3.04 -12.38
CA LEU A 32 -1.72 -1.93 -13.32
C LEU A 32 -0.54 -0.95 -13.20
N VAL A 33 -0.04 -0.71 -11.99
CA VAL A 33 1.14 0.13 -11.75
C VAL A 33 2.40 -0.57 -12.27
N ALA A 34 2.54 -1.86 -12.01
CA ALA A 34 3.67 -2.65 -12.51
C ALA A 34 3.70 -2.66 -14.05
N GLU A 35 2.55 -2.83 -14.70
CA GLU A 35 2.42 -2.73 -16.15
C GLU A 35 2.85 -1.36 -16.66
N GLU A 36 2.34 -0.29 -16.07
CA GLU A 36 2.67 1.09 -16.45
C GLU A 36 4.16 1.40 -16.34
N LEU A 37 4.80 0.87 -15.31
CA LEU A 37 6.24 1.07 -15.06
C LEU A 37 7.14 0.01 -15.73
N ASN A 38 6.54 -0.97 -16.42
CA ASN A 38 7.26 -2.11 -17.01
C ASN A 38 8.14 -2.85 -15.98
N LEU A 39 7.57 -3.10 -14.80
CA LEU A 39 8.23 -3.80 -13.70
C LEU A 39 7.57 -5.14 -13.39
N PRO A 40 8.31 -6.11 -12.83
CA PRO A 40 7.72 -7.33 -12.28
C PRO A 40 6.69 -7.01 -11.21
N PHE A 41 5.65 -7.86 -11.14
CA PHE A 41 4.59 -7.77 -10.15
C PHE A 41 4.51 -9.04 -9.31
N VAL A 42 4.35 -8.85 -8.01
CA VAL A 42 3.98 -9.89 -7.04
C VAL A 42 2.84 -9.40 -6.17
N TYR A 43 2.13 -10.29 -5.49
CA TYR A 43 1.22 -9.88 -4.44
C TYR A 43 1.47 -10.68 -3.16
N VAL A 44 1.15 -10.07 -2.02
CA VAL A 44 1.38 -10.64 -0.70
C VAL A 44 0.04 -10.97 -0.06
N ARG A 45 -0.15 -12.24 0.28
CA ARG A 45 -1.37 -12.74 0.91
C ARG A 45 -1.38 -12.45 2.40
N SER A 46 -2.59 -12.34 2.96
CA SER A 46 -2.78 -12.16 4.41
C SER A 46 -2.58 -13.46 5.20
N THR A 47 -2.76 -14.61 4.55
CA THR A 47 -2.62 -15.94 5.15
C THR A 47 -1.80 -16.88 4.26
N PRO A 48 -1.00 -17.78 4.84
CA PRO A 48 -0.25 -18.78 4.09
C PRO A 48 -1.18 -19.72 3.30
N LYS A 49 -0.67 -20.29 2.21
CA LYS A 49 -1.44 -21.13 1.26
C LYS A 49 -1.52 -22.57 1.72
N ASP A 50 -1.12 -23.11 2.67
CA ASP A 50 -1.23 -24.49 3.19
C ASP A 50 -0.21 -24.80 4.29
N HIS A 51 -0.53 -25.83 5.01
CA HIS A 51 0.18 -26.37 6.17
C HIS A 51 1.71 -26.42 5.99
N GLY A 52 2.42 -25.48 6.58
CA GLY A 52 3.83 -25.63 6.89
C GLY A 52 4.83 -24.77 6.11
N LEU A 53 4.44 -24.00 5.10
CA LEU A 53 5.32 -23.03 4.45
C LEU A 53 4.75 -21.62 4.59
N GLU A 54 5.48 -20.77 5.28
CA GLU A 54 5.13 -19.35 5.53
C GLU A 54 5.28 -18.46 4.27
N ASN A 55 5.11 -19.01 3.06
CA ASN A 55 5.22 -18.22 1.86
C ASN A 55 3.91 -17.46 1.63
N LEU A 56 3.92 -16.17 1.92
CA LEU A 56 2.81 -15.24 1.68
C LEU A 56 2.90 -14.59 0.29
N ILE A 57 4.04 -14.69 -0.40
CA ILE A 57 4.29 -14.00 -1.66
C ILE A 57 3.92 -14.89 -2.83
N GLU A 58 3.03 -14.39 -3.69
CA GLU A 58 2.72 -15.00 -4.97
C GLU A 58 3.43 -14.22 -6.08
N GLY A 59 4.24 -14.93 -6.84
CA GLY A 59 5.16 -14.40 -7.82
C GLY A 59 6.60 -14.60 -7.40
N GLU A 60 7.54 -14.04 -8.15
CA GLU A 60 8.96 -14.23 -7.94
C GLU A 60 9.65 -12.93 -7.55
N LEU A 61 10.27 -12.93 -6.37
CA LEU A 61 11.20 -11.90 -5.93
C LEU A 61 12.59 -12.52 -5.75
N ARG A 62 13.61 -11.75 -6.08
CA ARG A 62 15.01 -12.14 -5.85
C ARG A 62 15.60 -11.29 -4.72
N PRO A 63 16.40 -11.90 -3.81
CA PRO A 63 17.06 -11.15 -2.75
C PRO A 63 17.82 -9.93 -3.29
N GLY A 64 17.74 -8.83 -2.58
CA GLY A 64 18.35 -7.55 -2.97
C GLY A 64 17.50 -6.66 -3.86
N MET A 65 16.35 -7.14 -4.36
CA MET A 65 15.43 -6.28 -5.11
C MET A 65 14.84 -5.16 -4.24
N LYS A 66 14.71 -3.98 -4.86
CA LYS A 66 14.03 -2.82 -4.28
C LYS A 66 12.55 -2.84 -4.67
N VAL A 67 11.68 -2.96 -3.69
CA VAL A 67 10.25 -3.18 -3.88
C VAL A 67 9.45 -1.99 -3.34
N VAL A 68 8.51 -1.51 -4.13
CA VAL A 68 7.45 -0.58 -3.68
C VAL A 68 6.16 -1.38 -3.48
N VAL A 69 5.54 -1.20 -2.33
CA VAL A 69 4.27 -1.85 -1.98
C VAL A 69 3.11 -0.94 -2.34
N ILE A 70 2.08 -1.51 -2.94
CA ILE A 70 0.82 -0.83 -3.27
C ILE A 70 -0.28 -1.37 -2.35
N GLU A 71 -1.02 -0.44 -1.75
CA GLU A 71 -2.13 -0.73 -0.85
C GLU A 71 -3.39 0.04 -1.30
N ASP A 72 -4.55 -0.49 -1.00
CA ASP A 72 -5.82 0.21 -1.25
C ASP A 72 -6.17 1.15 -0.09
N LEU A 73 -6.13 0.65 1.13
CA LEU A 73 -6.59 1.37 2.31
C LEU A 73 -5.73 1.06 3.54
N ILE A 74 -5.34 2.12 4.25
CA ILE A 74 -4.69 2.02 5.56
C ILE A 74 -5.67 2.39 6.67
N SER A 75 -5.99 1.43 7.53
CA SER A 75 -6.68 1.67 8.80
C SER A 75 -5.68 1.70 9.96
N THR A 76 -5.42 0.57 10.59
CA THR A 76 -4.38 0.43 11.62
C THR A 76 -3.00 0.09 11.07
N GLY A 77 -2.92 -0.34 9.82
CA GLY A 77 -1.68 -0.68 9.12
C GLY A 77 -1.18 -2.11 9.35
N GLY A 78 -1.89 -2.91 10.15
CA GLY A 78 -1.41 -4.24 10.53
C GLY A 78 -1.19 -5.20 9.36
N SER A 79 -2.16 -5.33 8.46
CA SER A 79 -2.04 -6.20 7.28
C SER A 79 -0.99 -5.71 6.30
N SER A 80 -0.93 -4.40 6.09
CA SER A 80 0.04 -3.76 5.21
C SER A 80 1.47 -3.98 5.69
N LEU A 81 1.72 -3.84 7.00
CA LEU A 81 3.05 -4.06 7.58
C LEU A 81 3.45 -5.53 7.62
N LYS A 82 2.50 -6.46 7.75
CA LYS A 82 2.78 -7.90 7.57
C LYS A 82 3.28 -8.22 6.16
N ALA A 83 2.72 -7.55 5.15
CA ALA A 83 3.20 -7.68 3.77
C ALA A 83 4.64 -7.16 3.63
N VAL A 84 4.96 -6.03 4.24
CA VAL A 84 6.32 -5.49 4.28
C VAL A 84 7.30 -6.49 4.93
N GLU A 85 6.92 -7.06 6.07
CA GLU A 85 7.74 -8.07 6.76
C GLU A 85 7.99 -9.31 5.89
N ALA A 86 6.98 -9.80 5.19
CA ALA A 86 7.11 -10.95 4.30
C ALA A 86 8.12 -10.67 3.17
N ILE A 87 8.06 -9.49 2.56
CA ILE A 87 8.99 -9.07 1.50
C ILE A 87 10.41 -8.93 2.04
N ARG A 88 10.58 -8.34 3.21
CA ARG A 88 11.89 -8.20 3.87
C ARG A 88 12.48 -9.56 4.26
N ARG A 89 11.65 -10.50 4.69
CA ARG A 89 12.05 -11.86 5.02
C ARG A 89 12.61 -12.61 3.82
N ASP A 90 12.12 -12.34 2.63
CA ASP A 90 12.66 -12.87 1.37
C ASP A 90 13.98 -12.21 0.93
N GLY A 91 14.52 -11.32 1.73
CA GLY A 91 15.80 -10.65 1.47
C GLY A 91 15.69 -9.42 0.57
N CYS A 92 14.47 -8.92 0.31
CA CYS A 92 14.23 -7.72 -0.48
C CYS A 92 14.18 -6.45 0.40
N GLU A 93 14.46 -5.32 -0.21
CA GLU A 93 14.34 -4.01 0.41
C GLU A 93 12.98 -3.40 0.07
N VAL A 94 12.15 -3.11 1.07
CA VAL A 94 10.94 -2.32 0.89
C VAL A 94 11.32 -0.84 0.98
N ILE A 95 11.37 -0.16 -0.16
CA ILE A 95 11.78 1.24 -0.23
C ILE A 95 10.65 2.23 0.01
N GLY A 96 9.41 1.77 -0.04
CA GLY A 96 8.24 2.56 0.30
C GLY A 96 6.92 1.85 0.02
N MET A 97 5.85 2.52 0.41
CA MET A 97 4.48 2.09 0.17
C MET A 97 3.64 3.26 -0.34
N VAL A 98 2.82 3.01 -1.35
CA VAL A 98 1.81 3.95 -1.82
C VAL A 98 0.43 3.34 -1.57
N ALA A 99 -0.41 4.04 -0.79
CA ALA A 99 -1.79 3.65 -0.54
C ALA A 99 -2.76 4.65 -1.19
N ALA A 100 -3.90 4.16 -1.66
CA ALA A 100 -4.91 5.04 -2.22
C ALA A 100 -5.56 5.91 -1.14
N PHE A 101 -5.83 5.34 0.03
CA PHE A 101 -6.55 6.01 1.11
C PHE A 101 -5.98 5.66 2.49
N THR A 102 -6.06 6.62 3.42
CA THR A 102 -5.81 6.37 4.84
C THR A 102 -6.84 7.06 5.74
N TYR A 103 -7.22 6.40 6.83
CA TYR A 103 -7.96 7.05 7.91
C TYR A 103 -7.11 8.01 8.73
N GLY A 104 -5.79 7.89 8.68
CA GLY A 104 -4.85 8.73 9.43
C GLY A 104 -4.82 8.44 10.93
N PHE A 105 -5.16 7.23 11.35
CA PHE A 105 -5.13 6.87 12.77
C PHE A 105 -3.71 6.99 13.35
N PRO A 106 -3.55 7.57 14.55
CA PRO A 106 -2.24 7.71 15.19
C PRO A 106 -1.51 6.37 15.33
N VAL A 107 -2.22 5.29 15.61
CA VAL A 107 -1.63 3.94 15.72
C VAL A 107 -0.97 3.49 14.41
N ALA A 108 -1.56 3.82 13.26
CA ALA A 108 -0.97 3.50 11.97
C ALA A 108 0.28 4.36 11.72
N ILE A 109 0.21 5.65 11.99
CA ILE A 109 1.34 6.57 11.80
C ILE A 109 2.57 6.09 12.60
N GLU A 110 2.38 5.76 13.87
CA GLU A 110 3.46 5.23 14.72
C GLU A 110 3.98 3.88 14.24
N ALA A 111 3.08 2.96 13.84
CA ALA A 111 3.47 1.63 13.36
C ALA A 111 4.33 1.71 12.09
N PHE A 112 3.96 2.57 11.13
CA PHE A 112 4.76 2.78 9.91
C PHE A 112 6.12 3.42 10.21
N LYS A 113 6.17 4.35 11.16
CA LYS A 113 7.41 4.97 11.62
C LYS A 113 8.34 3.95 12.28
N GLU A 114 7.82 3.14 13.21
CA GLU A 114 8.59 2.08 13.87
C GLU A 114 9.10 1.04 12.87
N ALA A 115 8.27 0.66 11.90
CA ALA A 115 8.63 -0.27 10.84
C ALA A 115 9.60 0.34 9.81
N LYS A 116 9.87 1.64 9.89
CA LYS A 116 10.70 2.40 8.92
C LYS A 116 10.21 2.23 7.48
N VAL A 117 8.92 2.39 7.29
CA VAL A 117 8.27 2.37 5.97
C VAL A 117 7.84 3.78 5.60
N ASN A 118 8.34 4.28 4.49
CA ASN A 118 7.91 5.56 3.93
C ASN A 118 6.55 5.36 3.24
N LEU A 119 5.48 5.82 3.87
CA LEU A 119 4.11 5.75 3.36
C LEU A 119 3.73 7.05 2.65
N VAL A 120 3.27 6.93 1.42
CA VAL A 120 2.63 8.02 0.66
C VAL A 120 1.19 7.63 0.40
N THR A 121 0.24 8.54 0.63
CA THR A 121 -1.19 8.30 0.38
C THR A 121 -1.75 9.29 -0.64
N LEU A 122 -2.67 8.83 -1.50
CA LEU A 122 -3.31 9.71 -2.48
C LEU A 122 -4.35 10.62 -1.83
N THR A 123 -5.09 10.09 -0.86
CA THR A 123 -6.13 10.83 -0.13
C THR A 123 -6.28 10.30 1.28
N ASN A 124 -7.06 11.01 2.09
CA ASN A 124 -7.31 10.68 3.48
C ASN A 124 -8.78 10.94 3.85
N TYR A 125 -9.14 10.58 5.06
CA TYR A 125 -10.51 10.69 5.56
C TYR A 125 -11.02 12.14 5.58
N GLU A 126 -10.20 13.10 5.99
CA GLU A 126 -10.57 14.53 6.04
C GLU A 126 -10.89 15.07 4.63
N ALA A 127 -10.05 14.74 3.65
CA ALA A 127 -10.27 15.15 2.25
C ALA A 127 -11.56 14.56 1.66
N VAL A 128 -11.92 13.33 2.05
CA VAL A 128 -13.19 12.71 1.64
C VAL A 128 -14.37 13.42 2.27
N LEU A 129 -14.33 13.74 3.57
CA LEU A 129 -15.38 14.50 4.25
C LEU A 129 -15.56 15.89 3.62
N ASP A 130 -14.49 16.62 3.40
CA ASP A 130 -14.53 17.94 2.74
C ASP A 130 -15.17 17.88 1.36
N SER A 131 -14.81 16.88 0.59
CA SER A 131 -15.39 16.68 -0.73
C SER A 131 -16.89 16.35 -0.66
N ALA A 132 -17.28 15.49 0.26
CA ALA A 132 -18.67 15.10 0.46
C ALA A 132 -19.55 16.27 0.90
N LEU A 133 -19.05 17.14 1.77
CA LEU A 133 -19.71 18.39 2.15
C LEU A 133 -19.87 19.34 0.95
N LYS A 134 -18.79 19.58 0.22
CA LYS A 134 -18.79 20.49 -0.95
C LYS A 134 -19.75 20.04 -2.06
N THR A 135 -19.92 18.72 -2.22
CA THR A 135 -20.79 18.13 -3.22
C THR A 135 -22.24 17.92 -2.74
N GLY A 136 -22.51 18.24 -1.46
CA GLY A 136 -23.85 18.03 -0.85
C GLY A 136 -24.20 16.57 -0.62
N TYR A 137 -23.20 15.67 -0.61
CA TYR A 137 -23.41 14.25 -0.32
C TYR A 137 -23.72 14.00 1.16
N ILE A 138 -23.16 14.82 2.03
CA ILE A 138 -23.43 14.90 3.47
C ILE A 138 -23.68 16.36 3.86
N ASN A 139 -24.33 16.58 5.01
CA ASN A 139 -24.54 17.90 5.62
C ASN A 139 -23.57 18.11 6.80
N GLU A 140 -23.41 19.36 7.24
CA GLU A 140 -22.57 19.70 8.40
C GLU A 140 -23.01 18.98 9.68
N GLU A 141 -24.32 18.70 9.81
CA GLU A 141 -24.90 17.99 10.96
C GLU A 141 -24.47 16.50 11.03
N ASP A 142 -24.08 15.92 9.90
CA ASP A 142 -23.67 14.51 9.81
C ASP A 142 -22.20 14.32 10.24
N VAL A 143 -21.38 15.36 10.16
CA VAL A 143 -19.92 15.26 10.40
C VAL A 143 -19.54 14.77 11.80
N PRO A 144 -20.23 15.17 12.91
CA PRO A 144 -19.86 14.69 14.24
C PRO A 144 -20.06 13.19 14.47
N VAL A 145 -20.84 12.52 13.59
CA VAL A 145 -21.16 11.10 13.70
C VAL A 145 -20.22 10.24 12.83
N LEU A 146 -19.54 10.86 11.89
CA LEU A 146 -18.61 10.24 10.96
C LEU A 146 -17.18 10.32 11.48
#